data_c6e171eaefc567702d51ee7d7b325980
#
_entry.id   c6e171eaefc567702d51ee7d7b325980
#
_cell.length_a   1.000
_cell.length_b   1.000
_cell.length_c   1.000
_cell.angle_alpha   90.00
_cell.angle_beta   90.00
_cell.angle_gamma   90.00
#
_symmetry.space_group_name_H-M   'P 1'
#
loop_
_entity.id
_entity.type
_entity.pdbx_description
1 polymer ?
#
loop_
_entity_poly.entity_id
_entity_poly.type
_entity_poly.pdbx_seq_one_letter_code
_entity_poly.pdbx_strand_id
1 'polypeptide(L)'
;MTDPLNIPTAAYRAVLIDLDGTLLDTIPDLAAAANAMLAELEAPQLPLADIATFVGKGTENLVQRCLTDPRVGLPADPATVAAALSVFNRHYHAVNGQASQVYPGVLEGLAAFRAQGATLAVVTNKPTEFTLPLLRRSGLSNWFDVVVCGDTCERKKPDPLPLLHACEQLGCPPQQALAIGDSVNDALAARAAGITVLAVPYGYNEGRDIHDLDIDGIVFGIDDAADWAATRGKHRGALAATDNTNTIGK
;
A
#
# COMPACT_ATOMS: atom_id res chain seq x y z
N MET A 1 -22.00 19.96 32.41
CA MET A 1 -21.15 18.80 32.70
C MET A 1 -21.16 17.95 31.43
N THR A 2 -20.15 18.09 30.61
CA THR A 2 -19.94 17.27 29.42
C THR A 2 -19.35 15.92 29.86
N ASP A 3 -20.01 14.85 29.49
CA ASP A 3 -19.61 13.46 29.76
C ASP A 3 -18.23 13.20 29.14
N PRO A 4 -17.18 12.85 29.91
CA PRO A 4 -15.82 12.71 29.39
C PRO A 4 -15.56 11.40 28.65
N LEU A 5 -16.57 10.58 28.36
CA LEU A 5 -16.41 9.21 27.81
C LEU A 5 -17.01 8.96 26.43
N ASN A 6 -17.44 10.00 25.71
CA ASN A 6 -17.89 9.83 24.33
C ASN A 6 -16.74 10.10 23.33
N ILE A 7 -15.66 9.32 23.44
CA ILE A 7 -14.69 9.19 22.35
C ILE A 7 -15.38 8.28 21.32
N PRO A 8 -15.61 8.76 20.07
CA PRO A 8 -16.13 7.89 19.03
C PRO A 8 -15.20 6.69 18.90
N THR A 9 -15.67 5.50 19.20
CA THR A 9 -14.90 4.29 18.94
C THR A 9 -14.74 4.20 17.42
N ALA A 10 -13.52 4.41 16.94
CA ALA A 10 -13.20 4.22 15.53
C ALA A 10 -13.67 2.85 15.07
N ALA A 11 -14.29 2.78 13.88
CA ALA A 11 -14.68 1.50 13.29
C ALA A 11 -13.48 0.58 13.11
N TYR A 12 -12.33 1.20 12.83
CA TYR A 12 -11.03 0.54 12.66
C TYR A 12 -9.99 1.25 13.54
N ARG A 13 -9.24 0.45 14.31
CA ARG A 13 -8.19 0.95 15.21
C ARG A 13 -6.87 1.18 14.51
N ALA A 14 -6.63 0.48 13.41
CA ALA A 14 -5.44 0.61 12.59
C ALA A 14 -5.80 0.69 11.12
N VAL A 15 -5.06 1.49 10.35
CA VAL A 15 -5.18 1.56 8.88
C VAL A 15 -3.80 1.28 8.28
N LEU A 16 -3.76 0.23 7.45
CA LEU A 16 -2.56 -0.28 6.81
C LEU A 16 -2.62 0.09 5.33
N ILE A 17 -1.73 0.96 4.87
CA ILE A 17 -1.84 1.58 3.55
C ILE A 17 -0.62 1.20 2.71
N ASP A 18 -0.83 0.77 1.48
CA ASP A 18 0.28 0.59 0.53
C ASP A 18 0.86 1.95 0.10
N LEU A 19 2.04 1.93 -0.51
CA LEU A 19 2.78 3.13 -0.88
C LEU A 19 2.68 3.45 -2.37
N ASP A 20 3.28 2.59 -3.22
CA ASP A 20 3.39 2.81 -4.66
C ASP A 20 2.04 2.55 -5.34
N GLY A 21 1.43 3.58 -5.94
CA GLY A 21 0.11 3.47 -6.56
C GLY A 21 -1.07 3.74 -5.62
N THR A 22 -0.81 3.86 -4.32
CA THR A 22 -1.86 4.12 -3.31
C THR A 22 -1.69 5.48 -2.63
N LEU A 23 -0.55 5.71 -1.99
CA LEU A 23 -0.20 7.02 -1.40
C LEU A 23 0.51 7.94 -2.38
N LEU A 24 1.35 7.36 -3.25
CA LEU A 24 2.24 8.08 -4.15
C LEU A 24 2.16 7.53 -5.57
N ASP A 25 2.08 8.42 -6.56
CA ASP A 25 2.45 8.10 -7.94
C ASP A 25 3.98 8.09 -8.05
N THR A 26 4.55 6.89 -8.11
CA THR A 26 6.01 6.66 -8.15
C THR A 26 6.51 6.22 -9.53
N ILE A 27 5.60 6.02 -10.49
CA ILE A 27 5.95 5.55 -11.84
C ILE A 27 6.98 6.44 -12.53
N PRO A 28 6.91 7.79 -12.47
CA PRO A 28 7.89 8.62 -13.16
C PRO A 28 9.34 8.32 -12.74
N ASP A 29 9.59 8.17 -11.45
CA ASP A 29 10.93 7.88 -10.92
C ASP A 29 11.36 6.43 -11.20
N LEU A 30 10.44 5.47 -11.04
CA LEU A 30 10.71 4.06 -11.35
C LEU A 30 11.03 3.85 -12.82
N ALA A 31 10.27 4.49 -13.72
CA ALA A 31 10.49 4.40 -15.16
C ALA A 31 11.81 5.08 -15.57
N ALA A 32 12.14 6.22 -14.98
CA ALA A 32 13.42 6.89 -15.22
C ALA A 32 14.60 5.99 -14.84
N ALA A 33 14.56 5.36 -13.65
CA ALA A 33 15.60 4.45 -13.20
C ALA A 33 15.69 3.17 -14.07
N ALA A 34 14.54 2.59 -14.43
CA ALA A 34 14.49 1.40 -15.28
C ALA A 34 15.06 1.68 -16.68
N ASN A 35 14.70 2.80 -17.31
CA ASN A 35 15.21 3.16 -18.62
C ASN A 35 16.71 3.58 -18.58
N ALA A 36 17.16 4.19 -17.49
CA ALA A 36 18.60 4.45 -17.29
C ALA A 36 19.39 3.14 -17.13
N MET A 37 18.87 2.17 -16.41
CA MET A 37 19.44 0.82 -16.32
C MET A 37 19.49 0.15 -17.70
N LEU A 38 18.39 0.16 -18.47
CA LEU A 38 18.35 -0.45 -19.79
C LEU A 38 19.35 0.22 -20.75
N ALA A 39 19.46 1.55 -20.72
CA ALA A 39 20.42 2.29 -21.55
C ALA A 39 21.87 1.91 -21.22
N GLU A 40 22.22 1.74 -19.94
CA GLU A 40 23.56 1.33 -19.52
C GLU A 40 23.88 -0.12 -19.91
N LEU A 41 22.84 -0.97 -20.00
CA LEU A 41 22.97 -2.36 -20.47
C LEU A 41 22.85 -2.48 -22.00
N GLU A 42 22.85 -1.36 -22.72
CA GLU A 42 22.68 -1.32 -24.19
C GLU A 42 21.39 -2.01 -24.67
N ALA A 43 20.36 -2.06 -23.81
CA ALA A 43 19.05 -2.66 -24.10
C ALA A 43 18.04 -1.56 -24.53
N PRO A 44 17.01 -1.92 -25.30
CA PRO A 44 15.96 -0.99 -25.70
C PRO A 44 15.22 -0.43 -24.48
N GLN A 45 14.96 0.88 -24.47
CA GLN A 45 14.12 1.52 -23.48
C GLN A 45 12.65 1.09 -23.65
N LEU A 46 11.91 1.08 -22.53
CA LEU A 46 10.50 0.69 -22.48
C LEU A 46 9.61 1.91 -22.28
N PRO A 47 8.40 1.89 -22.87
CA PRO A 47 7.38 2.90 -22.59
C PRO A 47 7.02 2.94 -21.09
N LEU A 48 6.72 4.13 -20.58
CA LEU A 48 6.29 4.32 -19.20
C LEU A 48 5.08 3.43 -18.83
N ALA A 49 4.12 3.31 -19.75
CA ALA A 49 2.91 2.51 -19.56
C ALA A 49 3.22 1.01 -19.35
N ASP A 50 4.25 0.48 -20.01
CA ASP A 50 4.67 -0.91 -19.87
C ASP A 50 5.34 -1.11 -18.49
N ILE A 51 6.25 -0.20 -18.11
CA ILE A 51 6.92 -0.24 -16.80
C ILE A 51 5.90 -0.14 -15.66
N ALA A 52 4.86 0.67 -15.80
CA ALA A 52 3.78 0.79 -14.83
C ALA A 52 3.14 -0.58 -14.50
N THR A 53 2.98 -1.46 -15.50
CA THR A 53 2.42 -2.81 -15.28
C THR A 53 3.38 -3.75 -14.53
N PHE A 54 4.64 -3.37 -14.35
CA PHE A 54 5.67 -4.18 -13.67
C PHE A 54 5.78 -3.88 -12.18
N VAL A 55 5.17 -2.80 -11.71
CA VAL A 55 5.23 -2.35 -10.32
C VAL A 55 4.28 -3.15 -9.42
N GLY A 56 4.62 -3.29 -8.13
CA GLY A 56 3.79 -3.93 -7.10
C GLY A 56 4.41 -5.19 -6.45
N LYS A 57 5.42 -5.83 -7.10
CA LYS A 57 6.09 -7.05 -6.59
C LYS A 57 7.54 -6.83 -6.12
N GLY A 58 7.94 -5.57 -5.95
CA GLY A 58 9.29 -5.18 -5.56
C GLY A 58 10.24 -4.97 -6.74
N THR A 59 11.40 -4.37 -6.43
CA THR A 59 12.37 -3.90 -7.46
C THR A 59 12.97 -5.03 -8.30
N GLU A 60 13.26 -6.18 -7.69
CA GLU A 60 13.82 -7.34 -8.41
C GLU A 60 12.86 -7.84 -9.50
N ASN A 61 11.56 -7.97 -9.18
CA ASN A 61 10.55 -8.37 -10.15
C ASN A 61 10.39 -7.34 -11.27
N LEU A 62 10.43 -6.05 -10.95
CA LEU A 62 10.39 -4.98 -11.93
C LEU A 62 11.59 -5.10 -12.89
N VAL A 63 12.80 -5.23 -12.39
CA VAL A 63 14.03 -5.39 -13.20
C VAL A 63 13.95 -6.64 -14.06
N GLN A 64 13.53 -7.78 -13.50
CA GLN A 64 13.35 -9.03 -14.26
C GLN A 64 12.38 -8.83 -15.43
N ARG A 65 11.25 -8.15 -15.21
CA ARG A 65 10.25 -7.87 -16.27
C ARG A 65 10.80 -6.93 -17.33
N CYS A 66 11.58 -5.92 -16.95
CA CYS A 66 12.26 -5.03 -17.91
C CYS A 66 13.25 -5.77 -18.81
N LEU A 67 13.88 -6.84 -18.32
CA LEU A 67 14.85 -7.65 -19.07
C LEU A 67 14.21 -8.81 -19.85
N THR A 68 12.93 -9.08 -19.63
CA THR A 68 12.25 -10.19 -20.30
C THR A 68 11.94 -9.81 -21.76
N ASP A 69 12.49 -10.58 -22.72
CA ASP A 69 12.15 -10.37 -24.15
C ASP A 69 10.69 -10.80 -24.37
N PRO A 70 9.79 -9.87 -24.76
CA PRO A 70 8.38 -10.18 -24.97
C PRO A 70 8.13 -11.19 -26.10
N ARG A 71 9.11 -11.39 -26.99
CA ARG A 71 9.01 -12.35 -28.09
C ARG A 71 9.28 -13.78 -27.67
N VAL A 72 10.15 -13.96 -26.68
CA VAL A 72 10.56 -15.28 -26.19
C VAL A 72 9.76 -15.67 -24.93
N GLY A 73 9.31 -14.68 -24.16
CA GLY A 73 8.54 -14.90 -22.92
C GLY A 73 9.33 -15.59 -21.81
N LEU A 74 10.64 -15.79 -21.99
CA LEU A 74 11.49 -16.40 -20.99
C LEU A 74 12.08 -15.32 -20.08
N PRO A 75 12.04 -15.53 -18.76
CA PRO A 75 12.68 -14.61 -17.82
C PRO A 75 14.20 -14.59 -18.05
N ALA A 76 14.81 -13.42 -17.82
CA ALA A 76 16.27 -13.30 -17.80
C ALA A 76 16.86 -14.22 -16.72
N ASP A 77 18.08 -14.69 -16.92
CA ASP A 77 18.74 -15.56 -15.95
C ASP A 77 19.04 -14.80 -14.64
N PRO A 78 19.09 -15.51 -13.49
CA PRO A 78 19.24 -14.86 -12.18
C PRO A 78 20.51 -14.02 -12.02
N ALA A 79 21.61 -14.38 -12.66
CA ALA A 79 22.87 -13.63 -12.57
C ALA A 79 22.76 -12.28 -13.32
N THR A 80 22.15 -12.31 -14.51
CA THR A 80 21.84 -11.09 -15.27
C THR A 80 20.88 -10.18 -14.50
N VAL A 81 19.83 -10.73 -13.88
CA VAL A 81 18.91 -9.94 -13.04
C VAL A 81 19.63 -9.31 -11.86
N ALA A 82 20.47 -10.05 -11.14
CA ALA A 82 21.22 -9.52 -10.00
C ALA A 82 22.19 -8.38 -10.39
N ALA A 83 22.88 -8.52 -11.52
CA ALA A 83 23.74 -7.46 -12.03
C ALA A 83 22.93 -6.21 -12.42
N ALA A 84 21.84 -6.38 -13.16
CA ALA A 84 20.97 -5.29 -13.57
C ALA A 84 20.28 -4.61 -12.38
N LEU A 85 19.90 -5.36 -11.34
CA LEU A 85 19.32 -4.81 -10.10
C LEU A 85 20.28 -3.85 -9.42
N SER A 86 21.59 -4.16 -9.41
CA SER A 86 22.60 -3.26 -8.86
C SER A 86 22.69 -1.94 -9.64
N VAL A 87 22.56 -2.02 -10.97
CA VAL A 87 22.52 -0.83 -11.85
C VAL A 87 21.23 -0.04 -11.62
N PHE A 88 20.09 -0.71 -11.59
CA PHE A 88 18.80 -0.08 -11.30
C PHE A 88 18.82 0.65 -9.95
N ASN A 89 19.26 -0.02 -8.88
CA ASN A 89 19.29 0.56 -7.54
C ASN A 89 20.15 1.84 -7.49
N ARG A 90 21.28 1.86 -8.16
CA ARG A 90 22.14 3.05 -8.26
C ARG A 90 21.40 4.22 -8.93
N HIS A 91 20.74 3.98 -10.06
CA HIS A 91 19.93 5.01 -10.75
C HIS A 91 18.72 5.42 -9.90
N TYR A 92 18.05 4.46 -9.26
CA TYR A 92 16.87 4.75 -8.47
C TYR A 92 17.19 5.56 -7.21
N HIS A 93 18.35 5.32 -6.56
CA HIS A 93 18.82 6.19 -5.47
C HIS A 93 18.95 7.65 -5.89
N ALA A 94 19.36 7.91 -7.13
CA ALA A 94 19.53 9.27 -7.62
C ALA A 94 18.18 9.98 -7.84
N VAL A 95 17.14 9.28 -8.30
CA VAL A 95 15.87 9.89 -8.72
C VAL A 95 14.69 9.68 -7.77
N ASN A 96 14.74 8.73 -6.85
CA ASN A 96 13.65 8.34 -5.95
C ASN A 96 13.06 9.54 -5.18
N GLY A 97 11.82 9.88 -5.46
CA GLY A 97 11.10 11.00 -4.88
C GLY A 97 11.40 12.36 -5.55
N GLN A 98 11.98 12.39 -6.76
CA GLN A 98 12.16 13.64 -7.51
C GLN A 98 10.93 14.02 -8.33
N ALA A 99 10.30 13.06 -8.98
CA ALA A 99 9.10 13.25 -9.78
C ALA A 99 7.87 12.52 -9.20
N SER A 100 8.04 11.73 -8.17
CA SER A 100 6.94 11.10 -7.43
C SER A 100 6.04 12.15 -6.78
N GLN A 101 4.72 11.93 -6.83
CA GLN A 101 3.72 12.86 -6.32
C GLN A 101 2.77 12.17 -5.34
N VAL A 102 2.36 12.89 -4.29
CA VAL A 102 1.29 12.44 -3.39
C VAL A 102 -0.04 12.52 -4.14
N TYR A 103 -0.83 11.45 -4.12
CA TYR A 103 -2.15 11.48 -4.74
C TYR A 103 -3.09 12.47 -4.04
N PRO A 104 -4.04 13.07 -4.77
CA PRO A 104 -5.08 13.92 -4.17
C PRO A 104 -5.87 13.17 -3.08
N GLY A 105 -6.27 13.87 -2.02
CA GLY A 105 -7.04 13.30 -0.91
C GLY A 105 -6.22 12.51 0.11
N VAL A 106 -4.92 12.27 -0.13
CA VAL A 106 -4.07 11.48 0.79
C VAL A 106 -3.89 12.20 2.12
N LEU A 107 -3.46 13.46 2.13
CA LEU A 107 -3.19 14.18 3.38
C LEU A 107 -4.48 14.41 4.19
N GLU A 108 -5.57 14.73 3.51
CA GLU A 108 -6.91 14.89 4.09
C GLU A 108 -7.39 13.59 4.73
N GLY A 109 -7.23 12.46 4.02
CA GLY A 109 -7.62 11.15 4.50
C GLY A 109 -6.80 10.67 5.69
N LEU A 110 -5.47 10.86 5.66
CA LEU A 110 -4.59 10.55 6.80
C LEU A 110 -4.98 11.37 8.04
N ALA A 111 -5.28 12.66 7.86
CA ALA A 111 -5.76 13.54 8.94
C ALA A 111 -7.11 13.06 9.48
N ALA A 112 -8.04 12.66 8.60
CA ALA A 112 -9.36 12.16 8.98
C ALA A 112 -9.27 10.84 9.77
N PHE A 113 -8.44 9.89 9.35
CA PHE A 113 -8.20 8.66 10.11
C PHE A 113 -7.59 8.92 11.50
N ARG A 114 -6.63 9.85 11.59
CA ARG A 114 -6.08 10.29 12.87
C ARG A 114 -7.13 10.93 13.76
N ALA A 115 -8.00 11.78 13.22
CA ALA A 115 -9.11 12.40 13.95
C ALA A 115 -10.14 11.37 14.45
N GLN A 116 -10.29 10.24 13.75
CA GLN A 116 -11.10 9.09 14.17
C GLN A 116 -10.41 8.24 15.25
N GLY A 117 -9.14 8.52 15.60
CA GLY A 117 -8.38 7.79 16.61
C GLY A 117 -7.66 6.53 16.08
N ALA A 118 -7.54 6.37 14.77
CA ALA A 118 -6.81 5.26 14.19
C ALA A 118 -5.29 5.47 14.23
N THR A 119 -4.52 4.39 14.44
CA THR A 119 -3.08 4.34 14.16
C THR A 119 -2.85 4.01 12.70
N LEU A 120 -1.74 4.51 12.12
CA LEU A 120 -1.47 4.39 10.70
C LEU A 120 -0.17 3.63 10.44
N ALA A 121 -0.18 2.73 9.46
CA ALA A 121 1.03 2.06 8.98
C ALA A 121 1.13 2.12 7.47
N VAL A 122 2.37 2.21 6.97
CA VAL A 122 2.69 1.84 5.58
C VAL A 122 3.05 0.37 5.54
N VAL A 123 2.48 -0.38 4.58
CA VAL A 123 2.85 -1.78 4.33
C VAL A 123 3.09 -1.98 2.84
N THR A 124 4.35 -1.99 2.43
CA THR A 124 4.74 -1.98 1.02
C THR A 124 5.72 -3.10 0.66
N ASN A 125 5.70 -3.53 -0.61
CA ASN A 125 6.71 -4.45 -1.16
C ASN A 125 8.02 -3.74 -1.56
N LYS A 126 8.06 -2.39 -1.47
CA LYS A 126 9.24 -1.58 -1.73
C LYS A 126 10.29 -1.77 -0.64
N PRO A 127 11.59 -1.94 -0.98
CA PRO A 127 12.67 -2.05 0.02
C PRO A 127 12.81 -0.83 0.92
N THR A 128 13.28 -1.05 2.15
CA THR A 128 13.48 -0.01 3.18
C THR A 128 14.36 1.14 2.68
N GLU A 129 15.44 0.82 1.96
CA GLU A 129 16.40 1.80 1.43
C GLU A 129 15.76 2.84 0.51
N PHE A 130 14.65 2.51 -0.18
CA PHE A 130 13.89 3.42 -1.03
C PHE A 130 12.66 3.99 -0.35
N THR A 131 12.02 3.23 0.52
CA THR A 131 10.78 3.63 1.20
C THR A 131 11.00 4.80 2.15
N LEU A 132 11.98 4.70 3.05
CA LEU A 132 12.18 5.73 4.07
C LEU A 132 12.63 7.09 3.49
N PRO A 133 13.55 7.16 2.50
CA PRO A 133 13.86 8.42 1.84
C PRO A 133 12.67 9.02 1.08
N LEU A 134 11.86 8.17 0.42
CA LEU A 134 10.68 8.60 -0.31
C LEU A 134 9.63 9.22 0.61
N LEU A 135 9.30 8.57 1.73
CA LEU A 135 8.39 9.12 2.74
C LEU A 135 8.87 10.45 3.31
N ARG A 136 10.19 10.62 3.52
CA ARG A 136 10.75 11.91 3.96
C ARG A 136 10.61 13.00 2.90
N ARG A 137 10.94 12.71 1.64
CA ARG A 137 10.87 13.67 0.54
C ARG A 137 9.44 14.11 0.23
N SER A 138 8.49 13.19 0.33
CA SER A 138 7.05 13.48 0.13
C SER A 138 6.37 14.14 1.34
N GLY A 139 7.07 14.32 2.48
CA GLY A 139 6.49 14.88 3.69
C GLY A 139 5.57 13.93 4.47
N LEU A 140 5.58 12.64 4.13
CA LEU A 140 4.68 11.65 4.71
C LEU A 140 5.24 10.94 5.95
N SER A 141 6.53 11.06 6.28
CA SER A 141 7.18 10.30 7.36
C SER A 141 6.50 10.41 8.71
N ASN A 142 5.96 11.58 9.06
CA ASN A 142 5.39 11.83 10.38
C ASN A 142 3.94 11.36 10.54
N TRP A 143 3.34 10.83 9.46
CA TRP A 143 1.97 10.33 9.50
C TRP A 143 1.86 8.91 10.02
N PHE A 144 2.92 8.12 9.94
CA PHE A 144 2.88 6.68 10.19
C PHE A 144 3.57 6.30 11.49
N ASP A 145 2.90 5.49 12.30
CA ASP A 145 3.42 4.90 13.54
C ASP A 145 4.33 3.71 13.24
N VAL A 146 4.05 2.99 12.15
CA VAL A 146 4.77 1.81 11.71
C VAL A 146 5.00 1.87 10.20
N VAL A 147 6.17 1.44 9.75
CA VAL A 147 6.50 1.27 8.32
C VAL A 147 7.05 -0.14 8.12
N VAL A 148 6.30 -0.97 7.38
CA VAL A 148 6.69 -2.33 7.00
C VAL A 148 7.05 -2.31 5.52
N CYS A 149 8.32 -2.59 5.24
CA CYS A 149 8.90 -2.58 3.90
C CYS A 149 9.05 -4.00 3.34
N GLY A 150 9.40 -4.11 2.06
CA GLY A 150 9.55 -5.38 1.37
C GLY A 150 10.66 -6.30 1.90
N ASP A 151 11.54 -5.79 2.74
CA ASP A 151 12.65 -6.47 3.40
C ASP A 151 12.51 -6.51 4.93
N THR A 152 11.37 -6.06 5.49
CA THR A 152 11.09 -6.12 6.93
C THR A 152 10.74 -7.54 7.38
N CYS A 153 10.01 -8.28 6.55
CA CYS A 153 9.55 -9.64 6.83
C CYS A 153 10.19 -10.64 5.87
N GLU A 154 10.18 -11.94 6.22
CA GLU A 154 10.67 -13.01 5.35
C GLU A 154 9.87 -13.15 4.05
N ARG A 155 8.61 -12.74 4.06
CA ARG A 155 7.71 -12.81 2.92
C ARG A 155 7.04 -11.46 2.67
N LYS A 156 6.79 -11.17 1.39
CA LYS A 156 6.15 -9.95 0.90
C LYS A 156 4.67 -10.19 0.60
N LYS A 157 3.85 -9.13 0.44
CA LYS A 157 2.53 -9.25 -0.15
C LYS A 157 2.63 -9.97 -1.52
N PRO A 158 1.80 -10.95 -1.85
CA PRO A 158 0.48 -11.27 -1.29
C PRO A 158 0.47 -12.15 -0.04
N ASP A 159 1.61 -12.50 0.58
CA ASP A 159 1.60 -13.20 1.86
C ASP A 159 1.02 -12.28 2.95
N PRO A 160 0.22 -12.79 3.89
CA PRO A 160 -0.36 -11.98 4.97
C PRO A 160 0.65 -11.47 5.99
N LEU A 161 1.85 -12.04 6.05
CA LEU A 161 2.85 -11.76 7.09
C LEU A 161 3.15 -10.27 7.29
N PRO A 162 3.35 -9.43 6.25
CA PRO A 162 3.61 -8.00 6.45
C PRO A 162 2.46 -7.25 7.12
N LEU A 163 1.21 -7.59 6.76
CA LEU A 163 0.02 -6.97 7.37
C LEU A 163 -0.16 -7.43 8.82
N LEU A 164 0.02 -8.72 9.10
CA LEU A 164 -0.04 -9.25 10.46
C LEU A 164 1.06 -8.65 11.35
N HIS A 165 2.27 -8.50 10.83
CA HIS A 165 3.37 -7.84 11.51
C HIS A 165 3.04 -6.36 11.83
N ALA A 166 2.47 -5.61 10.89
CA ALA A 166 2.01 -4.25 11.15
C ALA A 166 0.94 -4.19 12.24
N CYS A 167 -0.02 -5.11 12.22
CA CYS A 167 -1.04 -5.23 13.27
C CYS A 167 -0.42 -5.51 14.65
N GLU A 168 0.55 -6.40 14.72
CA GLU A 168 1.27 -6.71 15.97
C GLU A 168 2.00 -5.48 16.51
N GLN A 169 2.75 -4.77 15.66
CA GLN A 169 3.47 -3.55 16.04
C GLN A 169 2.54 -2.43 16.53
N LEU A 170 1.34 -2.34 15.95
CA LEU A 170 0.31 -1.37 16.35
C LEU A 170 -0.54 -1.82 17.53
N GLY A 171 -0.37 -3.05 18.04
CA GLY A 171 -1.20 -3.62 19.09
C GLY A 171 -2.69 -3.71 18.70
N CYS A 172 -2.98 -3.96 17.43
CA CYS A 172 -4.32 -3.98 16.85
C CYS A 172 -4.64 -5.39 16.32
N PRO A 173 -5.74 -6.03 16.75
CA PRO A 173 -6.18 -7.28 16.14
C PRO A 173 -6.53 -7.07 14.65
N PRO A 174 -6.21 -8.04 13.77
CA PRO A 174 -6.48 -7.94 12.32
C PRO A 174 -7.93 -7.56 11.98
N GLN A 175 -8.91 -8.08 12.74
CA GLN A 175 -10.35 -7.82 12.54
C GLN A 175 -10.76 -6.36 12.85
N GLN A 176 -9.87 -5.59 13.49
CA GLN A 176 -10.05 -4.16 13.78
C GLN A 176 -9.13 -3.28 12.91
N ALA A 177 -8.43 -3.88 11.96
CA ALA A 177 -7.61 -3.18 10.97
C ALA A 177 -8.36 -3.01 9.64
N LEU A 178 -7.99 -1.97 8.90
CA LEU A 178 -8.40 -1.70 7.53
C LEU A 178 -7.15 -1.66 6.65
N ALA A 179 -7.12 -2.43 5.59
CA ALA A 179 -6.09 -2.35 4.55
C ALA A 179 -6.58 -1.48 3.39
N ILE A 180 -5.69 -0.68 2.81
CA ILE A 180 -5.96 0.11 1.60
C ILE A 180 -4.79 -0.09 0.64
N GLY A 181 -5.08 -0.49 -0.59
CA GLY A 181 -4.09 -0.73 -1.62
C GLY A 181 -4.67 -0.53 -3.02
N ASP A 182 -3.91 -0.84 -4.05
CA ASP A 182 -4.31 -0.68 -5.43
C ASP A 182 -4.22 -1.98 -6.25
N SER A 183 -3.69 -3.05 -5.66
CA SER A 183 -3.30 -4.24 -6.40
C SER A 183 -3.87 -5.54 -5.85
N VAL A 184 -3.80 -6.59 -6.68
CA VAL A 184 -4.13 -7.96 -6.27
C VAL A 184 -3.26 -8.43 -5.09
N ASN A 185 -2.02 -7.92 -4.94
CA ASN A 185 -1.14 -8.31 -3.84
C ASN A 185 -1.69 -7.81 -2.49
N ASP A 186 -2.29 -6.61 -2.47
CA ASP A 186 -2.92 -6.02 -1.28
C ASP A 186 -4.18 -6.79 -0.91
N ALA A 187 -5.06 -7.03 -1.88
CA ALA A 187 -6.31 -7.75 -1.68
C ALA A 187 -6.06 -9.15 -1.12
N LEU A 188 -5.17 -9.94 -1.75
CA LEU A 188 -4.86 -11.30 -1.32
C LEU A 188 -4.22 -11.34 0.07
N ALA A 189 -3.26 -10.43 0.34
CA ALA A 189 -2.61 -10.36 1.65
C ALA A 189 -3.61 -10.02 2.76
N ALA A 190 -4.50 -9.05 2.53
CA ALA A 190 -5.52 -8.64 3.50
C ALA A 190 -6.55 -9.74 3.74
N ARG A 191 -7.04 -10.42 2.69
CA ARG A 191 -7.96 -11.56 2.83
C ARG A 191 -7.34 -12.69 3.63
N ALA A 192 -6.09 -13.06 3.32
CA ALA A 192 -5.37 -14.10 4.05
C ALA A 192 -5.09 -13.73 5.50
N ALA A 193 -4.97 -12.43 5.82
CA ALA A 193 -4.83 -11.91 7.18
C ALA A 193 -6.17 -11.75 7.93
N GLY A 194 -7.32 -11.91 7.27
CA GLY A 194 -8.65 -11.65 7.84
C GLY A 194 -8.92 -10.16 8.09
N ILE A 195 -8.33 -9.28 7.26
CA ILE A 195 -8.44 -7.82 7.36
C ILE A 195 -9.42 -7.32 6.29
N THR A 196 -10.28 -6.35 6.66
CA THR A 196 -11.10 -5.61 5.71
C THR A 196 -10.21 -4.85 4.74
N VAL A 197 -10.51 -4.91 3.42
CA VAL A 197 -9.67 -4.29 2.41
C VAL A 197 -10.46 -3.42 1.44
N LEU A 198 -9.97 -2.21 1.22
CA LEU A 198 -10.43 -1.28 0.18
C LEU A 198 -9.36 -1.16 -0.90
N ALA A 199 -9.80 -0.88 -2.13
CA ALA A 199 -8.89 -0.62 -3.23
C ALA A 199 -9.16 0.73 -3.89
N VAL A 200 -8.07 1.39 -4.34
CA VAL A 200 -8.12 2.61 -5.14
C VAL A 200 -7.95 2.27 -6.63
N PRO A 201 -8.74 2.89 -7.55
CA PRO A 201 -8.74 2.52 -8.96
C PRO A 201 -7.62 3.18 -9.77
N TYR A 202 -6.91 4.16 -9.23
CA TYR A 202 -5.92 4.95 -9.93
C TYR A 202 -4.49 4.37 -9.88
N GLY A 203 -4.29 3.27 -9.16
CA GLY A 203 -2.98 2.64 -8.98
C GLY A 203 -2.53 1.71 -10.13
N TYR A 204 -1.66 0.76 -9.84
CA TYR A 204 -0.88 0.04 -10.85
C TYR A 204 -1.28 -1.43 -11.05
N ASN A 205 -2.40 -1.88 -10.66
CA ASN A 205 -2.92 -3.26 -10.61
C ASN A 205 -2.49 -4.20 -11.79
N GLU A 206 -1.24 -4.12 -12.26
CA GLU A 206 -0.68 -4.92 -13.36
C GLU A 206 -1.54 -4.92 -14.65
N GLY A 207 -2.31 -3.84 -14.89
CA GLY A 207 -3.24 -3.75 -16.02
C GLY A 207 -4.54 -4.55 -15.85
N ARG A 208 -4.81 -5.08 -14.64
CA ARG A 208 -6.06 -5.82 -14.33
C ARG A 208 -7.18 -4.85 -13.96
N ASP A 209 -8.42 -5.29 -14.18
CA ASP A 209 -9.58 -4.54 -13.69
C ASP A 209 -9.65 -4.64 -12.16
N ILE A 210 -9.84 -3.51 -11.49
CA ILE A 210 -9.99 -3.44 -10.03
C ILE A 210 -11.26 -4.17 -9.55
N HIS A 211 -12.27 -4.29 -10.41
CA HIS A 211 -13.51 -5.00 -10.12
C HIS A 211 -13.34 -6.52 -10.01
N ASP A 212 -12.21 -7.06 -10.51
CA ASP A 212 -11.86 -8.48 -10.39
C ASP A 212 -11.22 -8.82 -9.03
N LEU A 213 -10.94 -7.80 -8.19
CA LEU A 213 -10.32 -8.01 -6.89
C LEU A 213 -11.35 -8.43 -5.84
N ASP A 214 -10.98 -9.38 -4.98
CA ASP A 214 -11.76 -9.73 -3.79
C ASP A 214 -11.52 -8.68 -2.69
N ILE A 215 -12.34 -7.64 -2.68
CA ILE A 215 -12.27 -6.48 -1.79
C ILE A 215 -13.63 -6.11 -1.19
N ASP A 216 -13.62 -5.32 -0.13
CA ASP A 216 -14.85 -4.87 0.56
C ASP A 216 -15.44 -3.58 -0.05
N GLY A 217 -14.66 -2.88 -0.87
CA GLY A 217 -15.10 -1.68 -1.58
C GLY A 217 -14.01 -1.01 -2.39
N ILE A 218 -14.44 -0.24 -3.39
CA ILE A 218 -13.60 0.67 -4.16
C ILE A 218 -13.81 2.08 -3.60
N VAL A 219 -12.71 2.80 -3.39
CA VAL A 219 -12.69 4.19 -2.90
C VAL A 219 -11.82 5.03 -3.83
N PHE A 220 -12.19 6.31 -4.03
CA PHE A 220 -11.53 7.16 -5.01
C PHE A 220 -10.38 8.00 -4.44
N GLY A 221 -10.10 7.85 -3.13
CA GLY A 221 -9.00 8.50 -2.41
C GLY A 221 -8.88 7.96 -0.99
N ILE A 222 -7.83 8.38 -0.29
CA ILE A 222 -7.66 8.03 1.14
C ILE A 222 -8.67 8.80 2.00
N ASP A 223 -9.09 9.99 1.58
CA ASP A 223 -10.18 10.76 2.18
C ASP A 223 -11.53 10.03 2.05
N ASP A 224 -11.88 9.51 0.87
CA ASP A 224 -13.07 8.68 0.65
C ASP A 224 -13.02 7.40 1.49
N ALA A 225 -11.84 6.78 1.63
CA ALA A 225 -11.65 5.63 2.51
C ALA A 225 -11.93 5.96 3.99
N ALA A 226 -11.54 7.16 4.44
CA ALA A 226 -11.81 7.61 5.80
C ALA A 226 -13.31 7.84 6.05
N ASP A 227 -14.02 8.40 5.08
CA ASP A 227 -15.47 8.58 5.11
C ASP A 227 -16.20 7.22 5.10
N TRP A 228 -15.76 6.29 4.26
CA TRP A 228 -16.29 4.92 4.22
C TRP A 228 -16.14 4.22 5.57
N ALA A 229 -14.95 4.33 6.21
CA ALA A 229 -14.70 3.77 7.53
C ALA A 229 -15.60 4.38 8.61
N ALA A 230 -15.79 5.70 8.60
CA ALA A 230 -16.63 6.41 9.56
C ALA A 230 -18.11 5.99 9.48
N THR A 231 -18.64 5.70 8.28
CA THR A 231 -20.03 5.25 8.12
C THR A 231 -20.25 3.86 8.71
N ARG A 232 -19.30 2.95 8.59
CA ARG A 232 -19.38 1.59 9.16
C ARG A 232 -19.24 1.57 10.67
N GLY A 233 -18.52 2.52 11.26
CA GLY A 233 -18.47 2.70 12.70
C GLY A 233 -19.83 3.03 13.32
N LYS A 234 -20.62 3.83 12.64
CA LYS A 234 -21.99 4.18 13.07
C LYS A 234 -22.92 2.96 13.09
N HIS A 235 -22.81 2.07 12.11
CA HIS A 235 -23.62 0.85 12.06
C HIS A 235 -23.23 -0.18 13.14
N ARG A 236 -21.95 -0.34 13.47
CA ARG A 236 -21.50 -1.21 14.55
C ARG A 236 -21.91 -0.67 15.93
N GLY A 237 -21.85 0.64 16.15
CA GLY A 237 -22.31 1.28 17.38
C GLY A 237 -23.82 1.14 17.62
N ALA A 238 -24.63 1.22 16.54
CA ALA A 238 -26.07 1.05 16.62
C ALA A 238 -26.48 -0.39 16.98
N LEU A 239 -25.80 -1.41 16.45
CA LEU A 239 -26.03 -2.82 16.77
C LEU A 239 -25.63 -3.16 18.22
N ALA A 240 -24.52 -2.62 18.71
CA ALA A 240 -24.09 -2.82 20.10
C ALA A 240 -25.03 -2.16 21.12
N ALA A 241 -25.66 -1.04 20.76
CA ALA A 241 -26.64 -0.35 21.63
C ALA A 241 -27.98 -1.11 21.75
N THR A 242 -28.37 -1.88 20.72
CA THR A 242 -29.60 -2.68 20.74
C THR A 242 -29.47 -3.98 21.55
N ASP A 243 -28.28 -4.57 21.62
CA ASP A 243 -28.06 -5.78 22.44
C ASP A 243 -28.02 -5.51 23.96
N ASN A 244 -27.71 -4.28 24.38
CA ASN A 244 -27.62 -3.93 25.79
C ASN A 244 -28.99 -3.55 26.42
N THR A 245 -30.04 -3.42 25.62
CA THR A 245 -31.40 -3.10 26.14
C THR A 245 -32.24 -4.33 26.44
N ASN A 246 -31.77 -5.55 26.10
CA ASN A 246 -32.54 -6.77 26.26
C ASN A 246 -32.15 -7.61 27.50
N THR A 247 -31.31 -7.09 28.41
CA THR A 247 -30.83 -7.87 29.59
C THR A 247 -31.35 -7.31 30.94
N ILE A 248 -32.32 -6.39 30.94
CA ILE A 248 -32.97 -5.95 32.20
C ILE A 248 -34.47 -6.22 32.08
N GLY A 249 -34.85 -7.47 32.41
CA GLY A 249 -36.26 -7.83 32.46
C GLY A 249 -36.48 -9.33 32.71
N LYS A 250 -36.03 -9.85 33.87
CA LYS A 250 -36.69 -10.95 34.57
C LYS A 250 -36.29 -10.94 36.04
#